data_6f9ed79405bc8cfdf1efa9ee3e95c5ec
#
_entry.id   6f9ed79405bc8cfdf1efa9ee3e95c5ec
#
_cell.length_a   1.000
_cell.length_b   1.000
_cell.length_c   1.000
_cell.angle_alpha   90.00
_cell.angle_beta   90.00
_cell.angle_gamma   90.00
#
_symmetry.space_group_name_H-M   'P 1'
#
loop_
_entity.id
_entity.type
_entity.pdbx_description
1 polymer ?
#
loop_
_entity_poly.entity_id
_entity_poly.type
_entity_poly.pdbx_seq_one_letter_code
_entity_poly.pdbx_strand_id
1 'polypeptide(L)'
;MTEESYIVHNVTKYYGKFKAIDSVSLELRQGKIIGLLGKNGAGKSTLMRCMLGFLNHSGEVYIDGNLIKRRDPKVFEKVAFIPDVSGLDDRLTVKQTIDYVKRINPKWNEVTANKLLEISNLPVNKKVSQLSKGMKTKLYLMITLSLDVNYLILDEPTLGLDIAFRKEFFNTILNEFYEGDKTIFISTHQVEEVEDLLQEIIFIDKGNIILHEEVQTLKEQYQIVSLPLERAEEIMQYNPKVYAKNMGFINAVLSSDIEIEGAIYGKA
;
A
#
# COMPACT_ATOMS: atom_id res chain seq x y z
N MET A 1 -9.72 -19.33 18.66
CA MET A 1 -8.50 -18.54 18.39
C MET A 1 -8.94 -17.43 17.48
N THR A 2 -8.91 -16.20 17.92
CA THR A 2 -9.20 -15.05 17.06
C THR A 2 -8.05 -14.98 16.06
N GLU A 3 -8.33 -15.25 14.79
CA GLU A 3 -7.36 -15.02 13.72
C GLU A 3 -6.93 -13.56 13.79
N GLU A 4 -5.63 -13.32 13.81
CA GLU A 4 -5.09 -11.97 13.74
C GLU A 4 -5.43 -11.42 12.35
N SER A 5 -6.34 -10.44 12.30
CA SER A 5 -6.86 -9.88 11.04
C SER A 5 -7.27 -8.43 11.22
N TYR A 6 -7.18 -7.69 10.12
CA TYR A 6 -7.70 -6.33 10.02
C TYR A 6 -8.97 -6.35 9.16
N ILE A 7 -10.13 -6.15 9.77
CA ILE A 7 -11.43 -6.29 9.11
C ILE A 7 -12.10 -4.92 8.96
N VAL A 8 -12.53 -4.62 7.76
CA VAL A 8 -13.37 -3.47 7.40
C VAL A 8 -14.74 -4.01 6.99
N HIS A 9 -15.81 -3.58 7.65
CA HIS A 9 -17.16 -4.07 7.40
C HIS A 9 -18.12 -2.92 7.07
N ASN A 10 -18.62 -2.91 5.83
CA ASN A 10 -19.61 -1.94 5.31
C ASN A 10 -19.25 -0.47 5.57
N VAL A 11 -17.96 -0.12 5.47
CA VAL A 11 -17.50 1.24 5.72
C VAL A 11 -17.96 2.17 4.60
N THR A 12 -18.68 3.24 5.00
CA THR A 12 -19.10 4.31 4.08
C THR A 12 -18.68 5.67 4.63
N LYS A 13 -18.10 6.51 3.76
CA LYS A 13 -17.62 7.84 4.12
C LYS A 13 -18.14 8.91 3.19
N TYR A 14 -18.73 9.94 3.77
CA TYR A 14 -19.17 11.15 3.07
C TYR A 14 -18.31 12.38 3.43
N TYR A 15 -18.04 13.22 2.44
CA TYR A 15 -17.60 14.60 2.57
C TYR A 15 -18.72 15.53 2.06
N GLY A 16 -19.52 16.07 2.98
CA GLY A 16 -20.74 16.75 2.61
C GLY A 16 -21.68 15.78 1.86
N LYS A 17 -22.00 16.10 0.60
CA LYS A 17 -22.84 15.25 -0.28
C LYS A 17 -22.03 14.23 -1.09
N PHE A 18 -20.72 14.36 -1.12
CA PHE A 18 -19.84 13.48 -1.90
C PHE A 18 -19.55 12.19 -1.12
N LYS A 19 -19.94 11.05 -1.70
CA LYS A 19 -19.64 9.71 -1.15
C LYS A 19 -18.24 9.31 -1.61
N ALA A 20 -17.27 9.36 -0.70
CA ALA A 20 -15.88 9.07 -1.00
C ALA A 20 -15.53 7.57 -0.84
N ILE A 21 -16.25 6.87 0.05
CA ILE A 21 -16.20 5.41 0.23
C ILE A 21 -17.64 4.92 0.30
N ASP A 22 -17.94 3.84 -0.40
CA ASP A 22 -19.29 3.28 -0.52
C ASP A 22 -19.34 1.81 -0.10
N SER A 23 -19.80 1.55 1.12
CA SER A 23 -20.08 0.22 1.66
C SER A 23 -18.91 -0.78 1.50
N VAL A 24 -17.67 -0.29 1.67
CA VAL A 24 -16.47 -1.11 1.51
C VAL A 24 -16.37 -2.15 2.62
N SER A 25 -16.19 -3.41 2.22
CA SER A 25 -15.84 -4.51 3.08
C SER A 25 -14.59 -5.20 2.55
N LEU A 26 -13.60 -5.41 3.42
CA LEU A 26 -12.37 -6.15 3.10
C LEU A 26 -11.76 -6.72 4.38
N GLU A 27 -10.92 -7.71 4.20
CA GLU A 27 -10.13 -8.32 5.26
C GLU A 27 -8.67 -8.36 4.83
N LEU A 28 -7.77 -7.84 5.68
CA LEU A 28 -6.33 -7.98 5.52
C LEU A 28 -5.86 -9.11 6.43
N ARG A 29 -5.50 -10.22 5.82
CA ARG A 29 -4.95 -11.37 6.55
C ARG A 29 -3.51 -11.11 6.95
N GLN A 30 -3.12 -11.65 8.10
CA GLN A 30 -1.76 -11.52 8.61
C GLN A 30 -0.72 -12.14 7.65
N GLY A 31 0.48 -11.54 7.64
CA GLY A 31 1.63 -12.07 6.92
C GLY A 31 1.60 -11.82 5.40
N LYS A 32 0.79 -10.88 4.92
CA LYS A 32 0.67 -10.56 3.50
C LYS A 32 1.16 -9.16 3.17
N ILE A 33 1.69 -9.00 1.95
CA ILE A 33 1.96 -7.70 1.33
C ILE A 33 0.82 -7.43 0.35
N ILE A 34 -0.02 -6.44 0.67
CA ILE A 34 -1.28 -6.16 0.01
C ILE A 34 -1.24 -4.77 -0.63
N GLY A 35 -1.52 -4.69 -1.92
CA GLY A 35 -1.60 -3.44 -2.67
C GLY A 35 -3.03 -2.90 -2.77
N LEU A 36 -3.28 -1.67 -2.32
CA LEU A 36 -4.50 -0.92 -2.60
C LEU A 36 -4.27 -0.04 -3.84
N LEU A 37 -4.73 -0.49 -4.97
CA LEU A 37 -4.50 0.10 -6.28
C LEU A 37 -5.70 0.92 -6.74
N GLY A 38 -5.47 2.03 -7.40
CA GLY A 38 -6.53 2.86 -7.95
C GLY A 38 -6.05 4.26 -8.31
N LYS A 39 -6.79 4.93 -9.18
CA LYS A 39 -6.46 6.29 -9.65
C LYS A 39 -6.45 7.29 -8.49
N ASN A 40 -5.84 8.47 -8.72
CA ASN A 40 -5.95 9.58 -7.80
C ASN A 40 -7.42 9.97 -7.62
N GLY A 41 -7.86 10.14 -6.36
CA GLY A 41 -9.25 10.40 -6.02
C GLY A 41 -10.16 9.17 -5.94
N ALA A 42 -9.66 7.95 -6.16
CA ALA A 42 -10.46 6.72 -6.06
C ALA A 42 -10.95 6.40 -4.63
N GLY A 43 -10.32 7.00 -3.60
CA GLY A 43 -10.71 6.79 -2.20
C GLY A 43 -9.64 6.14 -1.32
N LYS A 44 -8.45 5.78 -1.86
CA LYS A 44 -7.38 5.05 -1.15
C LYS A 44 -7.05 5.65 0.22
N SER A 45 -6.56 6.89 0.25
CA SER A 45 -6.20 7.59 1.50
C SER A 45 -7.39 7.78 2.44
N THR A 46 -8.61 7.96 1.87
CA THR A 46 -9.83 8.08 2.68
C THR A 46 -10.14 6.77 3.38
N LEU A 47 -10.05 5.64 2.67
CA LEU A 47 -10.25 4.31 3.24
C LEU A 47 -9.24 4.04 4.36
N MET A 48 -7.94 4.23 4.09
CA MET A 48 -6.89 4.03 5.11
C MET A 48 -7.11 4.91 6.36
N ARG A 49 -7.52 6.17 6.18
CA ARG A 49 -7.83 7.06 7.31
C ARG A 49 -9.09 6.65 8.08
N CYS A 50 -10.08 6.02 7.42
CA CYS A 50 -11.21 5.41 8.10
C CYS A 50 -10.76 4.19 8.91
N MET A 51 -9.94 3.31 8.32
CA MET A 51 -9.37 2.15 8.98
C MET A 51 -8.61 2.52 10.26
N LEU A 52 -7.83 3.59 10.21
CA LEU A 52 -7.06 4.10 11.37
C LEU A 52 -7.91 4.89 12.40
N GLY A 53 -9.22 5.02 12.21
CA GLY A 53 -10.08 5.79 13.10
C GLY A 53 -9.88 7.32 13.04
N PHE A 54 -9.16 7.84 12.03
CA PHE A 54 -8.97 9.28 11.87
C PHE A 54 -10.21 10.00 11.37
N LEU A 55 -11.05 9.31 10.58
CA LEU A 55 -12.24 9.87 9.98
C LEU A 55 -13.51 9.21 10.54
N ASN A 56 -14.57 10.00 10.71
CA ASN A 56 -15.90 9.46 10.97
C ASN A 56 -16.41 8.75 9.71
N HIS A 57 -16.97 7.57 9.89
CA HIS A 57 -17.61 6.76 8.87
C HIS A 57 -18.79 6.00 9.48
N SER A 58 -19.65 5.43 8.67
CA SER A 58 -20.58 4.36 9.07
C SER A 58 -19.91 3.01 8.78
N GLY A 59 -20.45 1.93 9.32
CA GLY A 59 -19.82 0.62 9.30
C GLY A 59 -18.79 0.47 10.42
N GLU A 60 -18.07 -0.63 10.42
CA GLU A 60 -17.22 -1.04 11.53
C GLU A 60 -15.82 -1.44 11.03
N VAL A 61 -14.82 -1.21 11.88
CA VAL A 61 -13.43 -1.61 11.64
C VAL A 61 -12.93 -2.35 12.86
N TYR A 62 -12.31 -3.50 12.64
CA TYR A 62 -11.76 -4.34 13.71
C TYR A 62 -10.28 -4.62 13.45
N ILE A 63 -9.49 -4.68 14.52
CA ILE A 63 -8.12 -5.18 14.51
C ILE A 63 -8.03 -6.28 15.56
N ASP A 64 -7.68 -7.50 15.14
CA ASP A 64 -7.59 -8.68 16.01
C ASP A 64 -8.83 -8.83 16.90
N GLY A 65 -10.02 -8.71 16.29
CA GLY A 65 -11.32 -8.80 16.97
C GLY A 65 -11.72 -7.59 17.81
N ASN A 66 -10.90 -6.55 17.92
CA ASN A 66 -11.21 -5.34 18.68
C ASN A 66 -11.78 -4.24 17.78
N LEU A 67 -12.96 -3.75 18.10
CA LEU A 67 -13.60 -2.64 17.39
C LEU A 67 -12.81 -1.35 17.55
N ILE A 68 -12.41 -0.75 16.43
CA ILE A 68 -11.69 0.53 16.38
C ILE A 68 -12.68 1.68 16.49
N LYS A 69 -12.48 2.48 17.51
CA LYS A 69 -13.24 3.71 17.72
C LYS A 69 -12.50 4.90 17.11
N ARG A 70 -13.26 5.96 16.88
CA ARG A 70 -12.66 7.20 16.39
C ARG A 70 -11.61 7.73 17.35
N ARG A 71 -10.41 8.02 16.83
CA ARG A 71 -9.24 8.52 17.58
C ARG A 71 -8.81 7.59 18.71
N ASP A 72 -8.98 6.29 18.53
CA ASP A 72 -8.54 5.31 19.51
C ASP A 72 -7.00 5.17 19.43
N PRO A 73 -6.26 5.57 20.48
CA PRO A 73 -4.81 5.45 20.46
C PRO A 73 -4.32 4.00 20.45
N LYS A 74 -5.14 3.03 20.85
CA LYS A 74 -4.81 1.60 20.86
C LYS A 74 -4.55 1.04 19.47
N VAL A 75 -5.06 1.69 18.41
CA VAL A 75 -4.72 1.34 17.02
C VAL A 75 -3.22 1.33 16.83
N PHE A 76 -2.50 2.31 17.40
CA PHE A 76 -1.06 2.47 17.23
C PHE A 76 -0.20 1.55 18.12
N GLU A 77 -0.84 0.70 18.92
CA GLU A 77 -0.18 -0.43 19.56
C GLU A 77 0.00 -1.61 18.59
N LYS A 78 -0.76 -1.65 17.50
CA LYS A 78 -0.79 -2.71 16.49
C LYS A 78 -0.40 -2.24 15.09
N VAL A 79 -0.55 -0.96 14.81
CA VAL A 79 -0.40 -0.38 13.46
C VAL A 79 0.64 0.73 13.45
N ALA A 80 1.57 0.67 12.51
CA ALA A 80 2.40 1.78 12.11
C ALA A 80 1.86 2.37 10.79
N PHE A 81 1.87 3.70 10.66
CA PHE A 81 1.31 4.38 9.49
C PHE A 81 2.28 5.40 8.91
N ILE A 82 2.50 5.32 7.61
CA ILE A 82 3.23 6.34 6.83
C ILE A 82 2.23 7.05 5.93
N PRO A 83 1.90 8.32 6.18
CA PRO A 83 1.02 9.12 5.31
C PRO A 83 1.77 9.63 4.08
N ASP A 84 1.01 10.01 3.05
CA ASP A 84 1.50 10.67 1.83
C ASP A 84 2.23 12.00 2.11
N VAL A 85 1.86 12.67 3.17
CA VAL A 85 2.48 13.94 3.63
C VAL A 85 3.09 13.73 5.00
N SER A 86 4.38 14.03 5.11
CA SER A 86 5.13 13.94 6.38
C SER A 86 4.52 14.86 7.45
N GLY A 87 4.14 14.27 8.58
CA GLY A 87 3.69 14.99 9.78
C GLY A 87 4.81 15.31 10.77
N LEU A 88 6.08 15.26 10.36
CA LEU A 88 7.22 15.56 11.23
C LEU A 88 7.24 17.05 11.62
N ASP A 89 7.58 17.34 12.89
CA ASP A 89 7.75 18.72 13.35
C ASP A 89 9.06 19.31 12.84
N ASP A 90 8.94 20.25 11.92
CA ASP A 90 10.07 20.95 11.28
C ASP A 90 11.00 21.69 12.24
N ARG A 91 10.56 21.96 13.47
CA ARG A 91 11.33 22.69 14.49
C ARG A 91 12.33 21.79 15.24
N LEU A 92 12.05 20.49 15.32
CA LEU A 92 12.86 19.50 16.00
C LEU A 92 14.08 19.11 15.16
N THR A 93 15.15 18.67 15.82
CA THR A 93 16.25 17.96 15.15
C THR A 93 15.83 16.51 14.90
N VAL A 94 16.56 15.82 13.99
CA VAL A 94 16.38 14.37 13.76
C VAL A 94 16.45 13.62 15.09
N LYS A 95 17.47 13.88 15.90
CA LYS A 95 17.63 13.25 17.22
C LYS A 95 16.43 13.53 18.13
N GLN A 96 16.00 14.79 18.24
CA GLN A 96 14.84 15.15 19.07
C GLN A 96 13.56 14.47 18.61
N THR A 97 13.37 14.30 17.30
CA THR A 97 12.22 13.60 16.73
C THR A 97 12.23 12.12 17.13
N ILE A 98 13.39 11.46 17.00
CA ILE A 98 13.58 10.06 17.43
C ILE A 98 13.32 9.92 18.94
N ASP A 99 13.97 10.76 19.76
CA ASP A 99 13.82 10.74 21.22
C ASP A 99 12.36 10.98 21.65
N TYR A 100 11.64 11.83 20.93
CA TYR A 100 10.22 12.09 21.19
C TYR A 100 9.38 10.83 20.94
N VAL A 101 9.50 10.20 19.76
CA VAL A 101 8.73 8.99 19.42
C VAL A 101 9.06 7.83 20.37
N LYS A 102 10.35 7.63 20.67
CA LYS A 102 10.81 6.64 21.65
C LYS A 102 10.12 6.79 23.02
N ARG A 103 9.92 8.02 23.49
CA ARG A 103 9.30 8.29 24.80
C ARG A 103 7.80 8.02 24.81
N ILE A 104 7.11 8.28 23.71
CA ILE A 104 5.64 8.20 23.67
C ILE A 104 5.11 6.86 23.14
N ASN A 105 5.94 6.06 22.46
CA ASN A 105 5.49 4.81 21.87
C ASN A 105 6.09 3.61 22.62
N PRO A 106 5.24 2.82 23.33
CA PRO A 106 5.69 1.66 24.10
C PRO A 106 6.21 0.51 23.21
N LYS A 107 5.91 0.55 21.90
CA LYS A 107 6.36 -0.44 20.90
C LYS A 107 7.71 -0.09 20.27
N TRP A 108 8.40 0.94 20.78
CA TRP A 108 9.71 1.31 20.27
C TRP A 108 10.75 0.21 20.47
N ASN A 109 11.37 -0.23 19.37
CA ASN A 109 12.48 -1.19 19.37
C ASN A 109 13.82 -0.46 19.15
N GLU A 110 14.61 -0.35 20.21
CA GLU A 110 15.87 0.37 20.20
C GLU A 110 16.92 -0.29 19.29
N VAL A 111 16.92 -1.62 19.20
CA VAL A 111 17.90 -2.35 18.38
C VAL A 111 17.65 -2.06 16.91
N THR A 112 16.41 -2.17 16.48
CA THR A 112 16.00 -1.86 15.10
C THR A 112 16.22 -0.38 14.78
N ALA A 113 15.89 0.52 15.72
CA ALA A 113 16.07 1.96 15.54
C ALA A 113 17.56 2.34 15.31
N ASN A 114 18.46 1.79 16.10
CA ASN A 114 19.89 2.05 15.97
C ASN A 114 20.44 1.52 14.62
N LYS A 115 20.05 0.30 14.23
CA LYS A 115 20.42 -0.29 12.95
C LYS A 115 19.94 0.57 11.77
N LEU A 116 18.66 0.98 11.78
CA LEU A 116 18.08 1.80 10.72
C LEU A 116 18.69 3.22 10.69
N LEU A 117 19.02 3.79 11.85
CA LEU A 117 19.67 5.09 11.93
C LEU A 117 21.07 5.06 11.29
N GLU A 118 21.83 4.01 11.53
CA GLU A 118 23.16 3.79 10.94
C GLU A 118 23.06 3.67 9.40
N ILE A 119 22.17 2.82 8.90
CA ILE A 119 21.95 2.61 7.46
C ILE A 119 21.47 3.91 6.78
N SER A 120 20.60 4.67 7.44
CA SER A 120 19.98 5.86 6.84
C SER A 120 20.95 7.02 6.59
N ASN A 121 22.09 7.06 7.29
CA ASN A 121 23.06 8.16 7.25
C ASN A 121 22.42 9.55 7.50
N LEU A 122 21.41 9.62 8.34
CA LEU A 122 20.71 10.88 8.62
C LEU A 122 21.55 11.82 9.51
N PRO A 123 21.58 13.11 9.20
CA PRO A 123 22.32 14.10 10.01
C PRO A 123 21.56 14.41 11.31
N VAL A 124 21.81 13.66 12.36
CA VAL A 124 21.04 13.64 13.63
C VAL A 124 20.88 15.01 14.30
N ASN A 125 21.84 15.92 14.10
CA ASN A 125 21.84 17.26 14.71
C ASN A 125 21.15 18.32 13.85
N LYS A 126 20.80 18.03 12.58
CA LYS A 126 20.05 18.96 11.73
C LYS A 126 18.57 18.98 12.08
N LYS A 127 17.93 20.14 11.93
CA LYS A 127 16.48 20.27 12.04
C LYS A 127 15.79 19.56 10.88
N VAL A 128 14.59 19.04 11.12
CA VAL A 128 13.74 18.40 10.09
C VAL A 128 13.47 19.36 8.94
N SER A 129 13.30 20.67 9.21
CA SER A 129 13.15 21.70 8.16
C SER A 129 14.32 21.81 7.19
N GLN A 130 15.52 21.36 7.60
CA GLN A 130 16.75 21.41 6.78
C GLN A 130 17.00 20.13 5.98
N LEU A 131 16.14 19.12 6.14
CA LEU A 131 16.25 17.87 5.41
C LEU A 131 15.62 17.99 4.01
N SER A 132 16.23 17.32 3.03
CA SER A 132 15.60 17.12 1.73
C SER A 132 14.32 16.27 1.89
N LYS A 133 13.46 16.26 0.87
CA LYS A 133 12.25 15.42 0.89
C LYS A 133 12.59 13.96 1.14
N GLY A 134 13.57 13.41 0.40
CA GLY A 134 14.02 12.02 0.59
C GLY A 134 14.56 11.75 1.98
N MET A 135 15.31 12.68 2.60
CA MET A 135 15.78 12.53 3.98
C MET A 135 14.63 12.57 5.00
N LYS A 136 13.59 13.39 4.78
CA LYS A 136 12.37 13.37 5.61
C LYS A 136 11.67 12.02 5.52
N THR A 137 11.55 11.46 4.31
CA THR A 137 10.96 10.14 4.10
C THR A 137 11.81 9.04 4.77
N LYS A 138 13.15 9.09 4.66
CA LYS A 138 14.05 8.17 5.39
C LYS A 138 13.84 8.24 6.90
N LEU A 139 13.74 9.44 7.46
CA LEU A 139 13.49 9.62 8.89
C LEU A 139 12.14 9.04 9.29
N TYR A 140 11.11 9.29 8.49
CA TYR A 140 9.78 8.76 8.76
C TYR A 140 9.76 7.24 8.71
N LEU A 141 10.36 6.64 7.66
CA LEU A 141 10.51 5.20 7.50
C LEU A 141 11.26 4.59 8.69
N MET A 142 12.43 5.14 9.03
CA MET A 142 13.24 4.68 10.16
C MET A 142 12.42 4.65 11.46
N ILE A 143 11.74 5.75 11.80
CA ILE A 143 10.90 5.83 12.99
C ILE A 143 9.78 4.77 12.96
N THR A 144 9.10 4.63 11.82
CA THR A 144 7.96 3.75 11.66
C THR A 144 8.36 2.26 11.75
N LEU A 145 9.46 1.88 11.10
CA LEU A 145 9.98 0.51 11.14
C LEU A 145 10.63 0.15 12.48
N SER A 146 10.95 1.16 13.30
CA SER A 146 11.43 0.94 14.68
C SER A 146 10.29 0.61 15.67
N LEU A 147 9.05 0.55 15.20
CA LEU A 147 7.91 0.14 16.01
C LEU A 147 7.64 -1.35 15.81
N ASP A 148 7.62 -2.10 16.90
CA ASP A 148 7.28 -3.52 16.89
C ASP A 148 5.76 -3.71 16.88
N VAL A 149 5.20 -3.68 15.66
CA VAL A 149 3.77 -3.76 15.38
C VAL A 149 3.46 -4.79 14.31
N ASN A 150 2.21 -5.25 14.23
CA ASN A 150 1.79 -6.30 13.31
C ASN A 150 1.44 -5.77 11.90
N TYR A 151 0.96 -4.51 11.82
CA TYR A 151 0.47 -3.92 10.57
C TYR A 151 1.25 -2.65 10.20
N LEU A 152 1.71 -2.58 8.96
CA LEU A 152 2.32 -1.40 8.37
C LEU A 152 1.41 -0.89 7.26
N ILE A 153 0.85 0.31 7.44
CA ILE A 153 -0.02 0.95 6.44
C ILE A 153 0.75 2.11 5.80
N LEU A 154 0.84 2.09 4.47
CA LEU A 154 1.63 3.03 3.66
C LEU A 154 0.73 3.73 2.65
N ASP A 155 0.53 5.05 2.80
CA ASP A 155 -0.29 5.85 1.89
C ASP A 155 0.59 6.60 0.89
N GLU A 156 0.68 6.11 -0.36
CA GLU A 156 1.52 6.64 -1.45
C GLU A 156 2.97 6.94 -1.00
N PRO A 157 3.68 6.00 -0.38
CA PRO A 157 4.89 6.28 0.39
C PRO A 157 6.08 6.77 -0.45
N THR A 158 6.07 6.49 -1.74
CA THR A 158 7.15 6.84 -2.69
C THR A 158 6.85 8.05 -3.54
N LEU A 159 5.68 8.69 -3.34
CA LEU A 159 5.25 9.83 -4.15
C LEU A 159 6.28 10.98 -4.13
N GLY A 160 6.82 11.28 -5.31
CA GLY A 160 7.80 12.36 -5.50
C GLY A 160 9.22 12.04 -5.01
N LEU A 161 9.55 10.78 -4.82
CA LEU A 161 10.92 10.28 -4.65
C LEU A 161 11.51 9.89 -6.01
N ASP A 162 12.84 9.93 -6.13
CA ASP A 162 13.52 9.40 -7.30
C ASP A 162 13.53 7.85 -7.32
N ILE A 163 13.79 7.28 -8.50
CA ILE A 163 13.71 5.83 -8.75
C ILE A 163 14.66 5.04 -7.84
N ALA A 164 15.90 5.53 -7.66
CA ALA A 164 16.89 4.84 -6.84
C ALA A 164 16.45 4.76 -5.39
N PHE A 165 15.90 5.87 -4.87
CA PHE A 165 15.43 5.96 -3.50
C PHE A 165 14.17 5.10 -3.27
N ARG A 166 13.27 4.97 -4.25
CA ARG A 166 12.08 4.10 -4.14
C ARG A 166 12.49 2.65 -3.94
N LYS A 167 13.47 2.16 -4.73
CA LYS A 167 13.98 0.79 -4.61
C LYS A 167 14.63 0.55 -3.23
N GLU A 168 15.44 1.50 -2.75
CA GLU A 168 16.02 1.45 -1.40
C GLU A 168 14.93 1.40 -0.32
N PHE A 169 13.87 2.21 -0.47
CA PHE A 169 12.73 2.26 0.44
C PHE A 169 12.05 0.90 0.59
N PHE A 170 11.66 0.27 -0.53
CA PHE A 170 11.00 -1.04 -0.48
C PHE A 170 11.92 -2.15 0.02
N ASN A 171 13.20 -2.16 -0.39
CA ASN A 171 14.17 -3.12 0.14
C ASN A 171 14.32 -3.00 1.66
N THR A 172 14.34 -1.77 2.19
CA THR A 172 14.41 -1.55 3.64
C THR A 172 13.17 -2.11 4.35
N ILE A 173 11.98 -1.88 3.80
CA ILE A 173 10.73 -2.44 4.36
C ILE A 173 10.79 -3.96 4.37
N LEU A 174 11.16 -4.59 3.26
CA LEU A 174 11.21 -6.04 3.16
C LEU A 174 12.23 -6.66 4.13
N ASN A 175 13.42 -6.09 4.20
CA ASN A 175 14.52 -6.64 5.00
C ASN A 175 14.38 -6.38 6.49
N GLU A 176 13.74 -5.27 6.89
CA GLU A 176 13.74 -4.82 8.27
C GLU A 176 12.38 -4.93 8.96
N PHE A 177 11.32 -5.10 8.21
CA PHE A 177 9.97 -5.20 8.77
C PHE A 177 9.26 -6.51 8.43
N TYR A 178 9.37 -6.99 7.18
CA TYR A 178 8.62 -8.15 6.74
C TYR A 178 9.33 -9.46 7.16
N GLU A 179 8.82 -10.09 8.21
CA GLU A 179 9.29 -11.36 8.75
C GLU A 179 8.30 -12.52 8.49
N GLY A 180 7.35 -12.31 7.55
CA GLY A 180 6.37 -13.32 7.16
C GLY A 180 5.11 -13.38 8.04
N ASP A 181 5.13 -12.81 9.23
CA ASP A 181 3.99 -12.69 10.15
C ASP A 181 3.41 -11.27 10.21
N LYS A 182 4.13 -10.29 9.71
CA LYS A 182 3.69 -8.88 9.66
C LYS A 182 2.99 -8.57 8.35
N THR A 183 1.93 -7.77 8.41
CA THR A 183 1.13 -7.38 7.25
C THR A 183 1.50 -5.98 6.78
N ILE A 184 1.71 -5.84 5.48
CA ILE A 184 2.00 -4.55 4.84
C ILE A 184 0.85 -4.21 3.90
N PHE A 185 0.24 -3.04 4.08
CA PHE A 185 -0.83 -2.53 3.25
C PHE A 185 -0.40 -1.23 2.57
N ILE A 186 -0.19 -1.26 1.27
CA ILE A 186 0.42 -0.17 0.49
C ILE A 186 -0.62 0.40 -0.47
N SER A 187 -0.93 1.71 -0.38
CA SER A 187 -1.64 2.37 -1.45
C SER A 187 -0.68 2.91 -2.50
N THR A 188 -1.01 2.70 -3.77
CA THR A 188 -0.30 3.34 -4.88
C THR A 188 -1.18 3.46 -6.13
N HIS A 189 -0.82 4.40 -6.99
CA HIS A 189 -1.33 4.51 -8.35
C HIS A 189 -0.26 4.12 -9.38
N GLN A 190 0.95 3.76 -8.94
CA GLN A 190 2.11 3.33 -9.75
C GLN A 190 2.41 1.86 -9.43
N VAL A 191 1.71 0.95 -10.11
CA VAL A 191 1.75 -0.50 -9.83
C VAL A 191 3.15 -1.06 -10.07
N GLU A 192 3.83 -0.59 -11.12
CA GLU A 192 5.16 -1.04 -11.55
C GLU A 192 6.24 -0.91 -10.47
N GLU A 193 5.99 -0.08 -9.45
CA GLU A 193 6.94 0.10 -8.35
C GLU A 193 6.86 -1.00 -7.30
N VAL A 194 5.72 -1.69 -7.21
CA VAL A 194 5.41 -2.63 -6.12
C VAL A 194 4.96 -4.01 -6.60
N GLU A 195 4.73 -4.20 -7.91
CA GLU A 195 4.13 -5.41 -8.45
C GLU A 195 4.86 -6.70 -8.05
N ASP A 196 6.20 -6.67 -8.02
CA ASP A 196 7.04 -7.82 -7.63
C ASP A 196 6.94 -8.15 -6.13
N LEU A 197 6.41 -7.23 -5.32
CA LEU A 197 6.32 -7.38 -3.87
C LEU A 197 4.94 -7.86 -3.43
N LEU A 198 3.90 -7.58 -4.24
CA LEU A 198 2.52 -7.81 -3.87
C LEU A 198 2.15 -9.29 -3.91
N GLN A 199 1.49 -9.75 -2.87
CA GLN A 199 0.89 -11.07 -2.78
C GLN A 199 -0.62 -11.03 -3.00
N GLU A 200 -1.25 -9.93 -2.57
CA GLU A 200 -2.66 -9.64 -2.82
C GLU A 200 -2.83 -8.25 -3.39
N ILE A 201 -3.85 -8.05 -4.19
CA ILE A 201 -4.23 -6.75 -4.73
C ILE A 201 -5.71 -6.46 -4.48
N ILE A 202 -5.96 -5.21 -4.15
CA ILE A 202 -7.30 -4.65 -4.00
C ILE A 202 -7.40 -3.46 -4.95
N PHE A 203 -8.31 -3.51 -5.92
CA PHE A 203 -8.60 -2.36 -6.77
C PHE A 203 -9.78 -1.58 -6.23
N ILE A 204 -9.58 -0.28 -6.04
CA ILE A 204 -10.64 0.66 -5.65
C ILE A 204 -10.89 1.66 -6.79
N ASP A 205 -12.15 1.85 -7.14
CA ASP A 205 -12.60 2.91 -8.05
C ASP A 205 -13.84 3.60 -7.50
N LYS A 206 -13.82 4.94 -7.50
CA LYS A 206 -14.92 5.79 -7.01
C LYS A 206 -15.51 5.35 -5.67
N GLY A 207 -14.63 4.96 -4.74
CA GLY A 207 -15.00 4.55 -3.39
C GLY A 207 -15.51 3.11 -3.25
N ASN A 208 -15.49 2.30 -4.31
CA ASN A 208 -15.91 0.90 -4.29
C ASN A 208 -14.73 -0.03 -4.54
N ILE A 209 -14.69 -1.17 -3.84
CA ILE A 209 -13.77 -2.25 -4.18
C ILE A 209 -14.32 -2.98 -5.40
N ILE A 210 -13.54 -3.01 -6.48
CA ILE A 210 -13.91 -3.68 -7.74
C ILE A 210 -13.21 -5.02 -7.93
N LEU A 211 -12.11 -5.25 -7.20
CA LEU A 211 -11.38 -6.51 -7.18
C LEU A 211 -10.65 -6.66 -5.85
N HIS A 212 -10.62 -7.86 -5.30
CA HIS A 212 -9.75 -8.27 -4.21
C HIS A 212 -9.33 -9.71 -4.48
N GLU A 213 -8.05 -9.93 -4.81
CA GLU A 213 -7.57 -11.25 -5.26
C GLU A 213 -6.08 -11.43 -4.97
N GLU A 214 -5.64 -12.67 -4.84
CA GLU A 214 -4.23 -13.02 -4.79
C GLU A 214 -3.57 -12.84 -6.17
N VAL A 215 -2.36 -12.25 -6.19
CA VAL A 215 -1.61 -12.01 -7.44
C VAL A 215 -1.34 -13.31 -8.18
N GLN A 216 -1.03 -14.38 -7.45
CA GLN A 216 -0.80 -15.69 -8.05
C GLN A 216 -2.03 -16.22 -8.78
N THR A 217 -3.21 -16.10 -8.16
CA THR A 217 -4.50 -16.49 -8.79
C THR A 217 -4.74 -15.73 -10.08
N LEU A 218 -4.49 -14.40 -10.09
CA LEU A 218 -4.64 -13.61 -11.31
C LEU A 218 -3.67 -14.05 -12.41
N LYS A 219 -2.42 -14.32 -12.07
CA LYS A 219 -1.41 -14.81 -13.02
C LYS A 219 -1.71 -16.21 -13.58
N GLU A 220 -2.46 -17.01 -12.84
CA GLU A 220 -2.92 -18.33 -13.29
C GLU A 220 -4.18 -18.25 -14.16
N GLN A 221 -5.08 -17.32 -13.86
CA GLN A 221 -6.35 -17.17 -14.57
C GLN A 221 -6.25 -16.35 -15.85
N TYR A 222 -5.28 -15.46 -15.96
CA TYR A 222 -5.17 -14.52 -17.07
C TYR A 222 -3.79 -14.53 -17.70
N GLN A 223 -3.76 -14.19 -18.98
CA GLN A 223 -2.54 -14.01 -19.78
C GLN A 223 -2.66 -12.79 -20.69
N ILE A 224 -1.52 -12.18 -21.02
CA ILE A 224 -1.46 -11.15 -22.06
C ILE A 224 -1.25 -11.85 -23.39
N VAL A 225 -2.18 -11.63 -24.34
CA VAL A 225 -2.10 -12.14 -25.69
C VAL A 225 -1.81 -10.98 -26.63
N SER A 226 -0.75 -11.12 -27.45
CA SER A 226 -0.31 -10.11 -28.39
C SER A 226 -0.38 -10.65 -29.82
N LEU A 227 -1.05 -9.92 -30.70
CA LEU A 227 -1.11 -10.20 -32.14
C LEU A 227 -0.78 -8.95 -32.95
N PRO A 228 -0.28 -9.10 -34.20
CA PRO A 228 -0.22 -8.01 -35.14
C PRO A 228 -1.57 -7.32 -35.30
N LEU A 229 -1.56 -6.00 -35.47
CA LEU A 229 -2.79 -5.19 -35.51
C LEU A 229 -3.75 -5.60 -36.62
N GLU A 230 -3.21 -6.17 -37.71
CA GLU A 230 -3.98 -6.72 -38.83
C GLU A 230 -4.90 -7.90 -38.40
N ARG A 231 -4.52 -8.61 -37.35
CA ARG A 231 -5.26 -9.74 -36.76
C ARG A 231 -6.06 -9.34 -35.50
N ALA A 232 -6.28 -8.07 -35.27
CA ALA A 232 -6.96 -7.57 -34.07
C ALA A 232 -8.36 -8.15 -33.87
N GLU A 233 -9.08 -8.46 -34.98
CA GLU A 233 -10.42 -9.05 -34.91
C GLU A 233 -10.42 -10.42 -34.24
N GLU A 234 -9.34 -11.19 -34.36
CA GLU A 234 -9.22 -12.49 -33.71
C GLU A 234 -9.17 -12.39 -32.18
N ILE A 235 -8.54 -11.35 -31.64
CA ILE A 235 -8.59 -11.06 -30.19
C ILE A 235 -9.96 -10.52 -29.80
N MET A 236 -10.51 -9.61 -30.59
CA MET A 236 -11.76 -8.93 -30.24
C MET A 236 -12.98 -9.87 -30.20
N GLN A 237 -12.96 -11.02 -30.88
CA GLN A 237 -14.03 -12.03 -30.77
C GLN A 237 -14.16 -12.61 -29.36
N TYR A 238 -13.10 -12.59 -28.54
CA TYR A 238 -13.12 -13.01 -27.13
C TYR A 238 -13.61 -11.90 -26.17
N ASN A 239 -14.00 -10.73 -26.72
CA ASN A 239 -14.54 -9.60 -25.98
C ASN A 239 -13.66 -9.15 -24.77
N PRO A 240 -12.35 -8.87 -24.99
CA PRO A 240 -11.43 -8.53 -23.91
C PRO A 240 -11.87 -7.25 -23.20
N LYS A 241 -11.93 -7.28 -21.87
CA LYS A 241 -12.23 -6.08 -21.05
C LYS A 241 -11.07 -5.09 -21.01
N VAL A 242 -9.85 -5.60 -21.17
CA VAL A 242 -8.62 -4.80 -21.16
C VAL A 242 -7.83 -5.09 -22.42
N TYR A 243 -7.54 -4.06 -23.22
CA TYR A 243 -6.68 -4.16 -24.38
C TYR A 243 -6.01 -2.82 -24.70
N ALA A 244 -4.88 -2.87 -25.39
CA ALA A 244 -4.15 -1.71 -25.89
C ALA A 244 -3.60 -1.96 -27.31
N LYS A 245 -3.49 -0.91 -28.12
CA LYS A 245 -2.87 -0.96 -29.44
C LYS A 245 -1.58 -0.17 -29.42
N ASN A 246 -0.45 -0.84 -29.56
CA ASN A 246 0.87 -0.24 -29.49
C ASN A 246 1.81 -0.84 -30.54
N MET A 247 2.61 -0.01 -31.21
CA MET A 247 3.72 -0.41 -32.11
C MET A 247 3.35 -1.49 -33.16
N GLY A 248 2.14 -1.41 -33.71
CA GLY A 248 1.70 -2.38 -34.73
C GLY A 248 1.12 -3.69 -34.15
N PHE A 249 0.96 -3.78 -32.85
CA PHE A 249 0.34 -4.92 -32.14
C PHE A 249 -0.91 -4.50 -31.39
N ILE A 250 -1.83 -5.44 -31.23
CA ILE A 250 -2.88 -5.42 -30.21
C ILE A 250 -2.47 -6.36 -29.08
N ASN A 251 -2.51 -5.85 -27.85
CA ASN A 251 -2.27 -6.61 -26.63
C ASN A 251 -3.57 -6.64 -25.83
N ALA A 252 -4.03 -7.81 -25.41
CA ALA A 252 -5.23 -7.95 -24.63
C ALA A 252 -5.02 -8.93 -23.48
N VAL A 253 -5.72 -8.69 -22.38
CA VAL A 253 -5.79 -9.63 -21.26
C VAL A 253 -6.94 -10.59 -21.54
N LEU A 254 -6.61 -11.86 -21.68
CA LEU A 254 -7.56 -12.96 -21.92
C LEU A 254 -7.40 -14.02 -20.81
N SER A 255 -8.39 -14.88 -20.69
CA SER A 255 -8.29 -16.07 -19.83
C SER A 255 -7.14 -16.97 -20.31
N SER A 256 -6.45 -17.61 -19.38
CA SER A 256 -5.25 -18.44 -19.66
C SER A 256 -5.56 -19.73 -20.45
N ASP A 257 -6.83 -20.12 -20.54
CA ASP A 257 -7.30 -21.25 -21.36
C ASP A 257 -7.50 -20.90 -22.83
N ILE A 258 -7.38 -19.61 -23.22
CA ILE A 258 -7.55 -19.16 -24.61
C ILE A 258 -6.21 -19.27 -25.34
N GLU A 259 -6.18 -20.07 -26.38
CA GLU A 259 -5.05 -20.19 -27.29
C GLU A 259 -5.41 -19.62 -28.68
N ILE A 260 -4.53 -18.77 -29.23
CA ILE A 260 -4.65 -18.19 -30.56
C ILE A 260 -3.37 -18.51 -31.34
N GLU A 261 -3.49 -19.19 -32.46
CA GLU A 261 -2.34 -19.61 -33.28
C GLU A 261 -1.46 -18.42 -33.69
N GLY A 262 -0.16 -18.53 -33.47
CA GLY A 262 0.82 -17.49 -33.79
C GLY A 262 0.76 -16.24 -32.92
N ALA A 263 0.04 -16.27 -31.80
CA ALA A 263 0.08 -15.21 -30.79
C ALA A 263 1.34 -15.30 -29.92
N ILE A 264 1.78 -14.13 -29.40
CA ILE A 264 2.81 -14.03 -28.38
C ILE A 264 2.10 -13.94 -27.04
N TYR A 265 2.53 -14.77 -26.08
CA TYR A 265 1.94 -14.85 -24.76
C TYR A 265 2.89 -14.24 -23.71
N GLY A 266 2.32 -13.40 -22.84
CA GLY A 266 2.98 -12.84 -21.67
C GLY A 266 2.19 -13.17 -20.39
N LYS A 267 2.84 -13.05 -19.25
CA LYS A 267 2.13 -13.13 -17.95
C LYS A 267 1.30 -11.86 -17.75
N ALA A 268 0.07 -12.04 -17.27
CA ALA A 268 -0.81 -10.94 -16.90
C ALA A 268 -0.36 -10.26 -15.62
#